data_e78e6dc59bbb845d84d35ea03d76ae16
#
_entry.id   e78e6dc59bbb845d84d35ea03d76ae16
#
_cell.length_a   1.000
_cell.length_b   1.000
_cell.length_c   1.000
_cell.angle_alpha   90.00
_cell.angle_beta   90.00
_cell.angle_gamma   90.00
#
_symmetry.space_group_name_H-M   'P 1'
#
loop_
_entity.id
_entity.type
_entity.pdbx_description
1 polymer ?
#
loop_
_entity_poly.entity_id
_entity_poly.type
_entity_poly.pdbx_seq_one_letter_code
_entity_poly.pdbx_strand_id
1 'polypeptide(L)'
;MIDKRLLSASTLPVWSRYAVEQDGLSHGQNVITDKSEFMSKINAFNQQTIESLAYYVYALIDPRDNRIFYIGKGKGNRIFQHAKDALDNKDQSLKLDIIRSILREGKQVGLYILRHNLTEDTAYVVESVLIDLLTYSKFNKTNILANIVSGHHQWDEGIKDVDEIDSIYNCMKIEVNQRDTLLLVSLNKSFDQAKANGVYRRIDIYEATRKYWKIGKSAPQKIKYVLGVYKGVVRSVIEITSWEWTDVAEDGTKFKSDRCIFEGKLLNDSTYLNKDVSDYPFGSGGAVRYISK
;
A
#
# COMPACT_ATOMS: atom_id res chain seq x y z
N MET A 1 33.25 -38.13 -9.71
CA MET A 1 34.12 -36.93 -9.75
C MET A 1 34.01 -36.34 -11.15
N ILE A 2 33.17 -35.29 -11.32
CA ILE A 2 33.00 -34.59 -12.61
C ILE A 2 33.92 -33.38 -12.56
N ASP A 3 34.83 -33.34 -13.52
CA ASP A 3 35.86 -32.32 -13.65
C ASP A 3 35.25 -30.95 -13.99
N LYS A 4 35.43 -29.95 -13.10
CA LYS A 4 34.86 -28.59 -13.15
C LYS A 4 35.59 -27.64 -14.12
N ARG A 5 36.42 -28.11 -15.05
CA ARG A 5 37.32 -27.24 -15.86
C ARG A 5 36.94 -26.97 -17.29
N LEU A 6 35.72 -27.27 -17.73
CA LEU A 6 35.30 -27.01 -19.10
C LEU A 6 33.88 -26.46 -19.23
N LEU A 7 33.61 -25.33 -18.59
CA LEU A 7 32.50 -24.48 -19.01
C LEU A 7 33.09 -23.16 -19.55
N SER A 8 33.08 -23.02 -20.85
CA SER A 8 33.50 -21.78 -21.52
C SER A 8 32.53 -20.64 -21.11
N ALA A 9 33.08 -19.42 -20.98
CA ALA A 9 32.35 -18.21 -20.57
C ALA A 9 31.18 -17.81 -21.50
N SER A 10 30.94 -18.55 -22.58
CA SER A 10 29.90 -18.26 -23.58
C SER A 10 28.51 -18.82 -23.23
N THR A 11 28.36 -19.64 -22.20
CA THR A 11 27.08 -20.30 -21.83
C THR A 11 26.39 -19.72 -20.62
N LEU A 12 26.96 -18.68 -20.00
CA LEU A 12 26.32 -18.04 -18.83
C LEU A 12 25.36 -16.92 -19.28
N PRO A 13 24.22 -16.76 -18.58
CA PRO A 13 23.30 -15.66 -18.83
C PRO A 13 23.99 -14.29 -18.69
N VAL A 14 23.56 -13.31 -19.48
CA VAL A 14 24.18 -11.97 -19.56
C VAL A 14 24.36 -11.30 -18.19
N TRP A 15 23.46 -11.52 -17.25
CA TRP A 15 23.53 -10.94 -15.90
C TRP A 15 24.64 -11.58 -15.02
N SER A 16 25.10 -12.79 -15.30
CA SER A 16 26.21 -13.41 -14.55
C SER A 16 27.59 -12.95 -14.99
N ARG A 17 27.70 -12.28 -16.15
CA ARG A 17 28.97 -11.74 -16.66
C ARG A 17 29.41 -10.47 -15.92
N TYR A 18 28.45 -9.70 -15.39
CA TYR A 18 28.75 -8.50 -14.59
C TYR A 18 29.32 -8.81 -13.20
N ALA A 19 29.07 -9.99 -12.65
CA ALA A 19 29.59 -10.38 -11.33
C ALA A 19 31.05 -10.86 -11.35
N VAL A 20 31.56 -11.29 -12.52
CA VAL A 20 32.93 -11.86 -12.63
C VAL A 20 34.00 -10.78 -12.90
N GLU A 21 33.62 -9.61 -13.42
CA GLU A 21 34.57 -8.52 -13.71
C GLU A 21 34.92 -7.66 -12.46
N GLN A 22 34.23 -7.81 -11.35
CA GLN A 22 34.52 -7.03 -10.13
C GLN A 22 35.54 -7.66 -9.18
N ASP A 23 35.90 -8.94 -9.35
CA ASP A 23 36.88 -9.61 -8.47
C ASP A 23 38.35 -9.35 -8.83
N GLY A 24 38.62 -8.50 -9.86
CA GLY A 24 39.97 -8.23 -10.37
C GLY A 24 40.69 -6.98 -9.89
N LEU A 25 40.04 -6.15 -9.04
CA LEU A 25 40.67 -4.91 -8.55
C LEU A 25 40.92 -4.99 -7.04
N SER A 26 42.06 -5.61 -6.70
CA SER A 26 42.60 -5.54 -5.34
C SER A 26 43.43 -4.30 -5.12
N HIS A 27 43.20 -3.70 -3.93
CA HIS A 27 44.07 -2.76 -3.20
C HIS A 27 44.14 -1.31 -3.66
N GLY A 28 43.37 -0.53 -2.94
CA GLY A 28 43.46 0.90 -2.80
C GLY A 28 42.39 1.41 -1.85
N GLN A 29 42.50 1.08 -0.57
CA GLN A 29 41.65 1.68 0.45
C GLN A 29 41.93 3.17 0.52
N ASN A 30 41.10 3.98 -0.09
CA ASN A 30 40.78 5.30 0.42
C ASN A 30 39.30 5.26 0.81
N VAL A 31 39.04 4.91 2.06
CA VAL A 31 37.78 5.23 2.73
C VAL A 31 37.76 6.75 2.85
N ILE A 32 37.28 7.41 1.83
CA ILE A 32 36.91 8.82 1.91
C ILE A 32 35.67 8.86 2.80
N THR A 33 35.89 9.00 4.11
CA THR A 33 34.87 9.44 5.06
C THR A 33 34.67 10.95 4.84
N ASP A 34 34.13 11.32 3.70
CA ASP A 34 33.74 12.71 3.48
C ASP A 34 32.34 12.91 4.06
N LYS A 35 32.32 13.55 5.24
CA LYS A 35 31.10 13.94 5.97
C LYS A 35 30.27 14.98 5.21
N SER A 36 30.67 15.42 4.02
CA SER A 36 30.01 16.43 3.18
C SER A 36 29.07 15.85 2.11
N GLU A 37 28.96 14.53 2.01
CA GLU A 37 28.37 13.83 0.84
C GLU A 37 26.85 14.05 0.68
N PHE A 38 26.15 14.54 1.69
CA PHE A 38 24.70 14.72 1.64
C PHE A 38 24.20 16.17 1.63
N MET A 39 25.11 17.15 1.63
CA MET A 39 24.69 18.56 1.65
C MET A 39 24.31 19.03 0.25
N SER A 40 23.02 19.24 0.01
CA SER A 40 22.57 19.92 -1.21
C SER A 40 23.13 21.34 -1.25
N LYS A 41 23.83 21.69 -2.31
CA LYS A 41 24.36 23.04 -2.54
C LYS A 41 23.29 24.04 -2.98
N ILE A 42 22.08 23.56 -3.29
CA ILE A 42 20.96 24.36 -3.75
C ILE A 42 19.77 24.15 -2.83
N ASN A 43 18.92 25.17 -2.72
CA ASN A 43 17.68 25.18 -1.95
C ASN A 43 16.44 25.41 -2.81
N ALA A 44 16.61 25.51 -4.13
CA ALA A 44 15.55 25.56 -5.14
C ALA A 44 16.11 25.20 -6.52
N PHE A 45 15.27 24.62 -7.37
CA PHE A 45 15.54 24.45 -8.80
C PHE A 45 15.22 25.74 -9.56
N ASN A 46 15.99 26.01 -10.62
CA ASN A 46 15.63 27.05 -11.57
C ASN A 46 14.51 26.57 -12.53
N GLN A 47 13.96 27.50 -13.33
CA GLN A 47 12.84 27.22 -14.22
C GLN A 47 13.15 26.11 -15.25
N GLN A 48 14.34 26.11 -15.85
CA GLN A 48 14.75 25.12 -16.82
C GLN A 48 14.80 23.70 -16.20
N THR A 49 15.33 23.59 -14.99
CA THR A 49 15.37 22.32 -14.23
C THR A 49 13.95 21.85 -13.90
N ILE A 50 13.05 22.75 -13.47
CA ILE A 50 11.65 22.44 -13.15
C ILE A 50 10.93 21.86 -14.38
N GLU A 51 11.10 22.47 -15.54
CA GLU A 51 10.48 22.02 -16.79
C GLU A 51 10.99 20.65 -17.21
N SER A 52 12.30 20.42 -17.09
CA SER A 52 12.96 19.14 -17.44
C SER A 52 12.60 18.01 -16.47
N LEU A 53 12.38 18.31 -15.18
CA LEU A 53 12.00 17.32 -14.19
C LEU A 53 10.55 16.84 -14.32
N ALA A 54 9.63 17.69 -14.80
CA ALA A 54 8.19 17.44 -14.83
C ALA A 54 7.70 16.93 -13.45
N TYR A 55 6.98 15.80 -13.38
CA TYR A 55 6.77 15.11 -12.11
C TYR A 55 7.94 14.20 -11.78
N TYR A 56 8.22 14.03 -10.50
CA TYR A 56 9.31 13.17 -10.04
C TYR A 56 8.94 12.49 -8.72
N VAL A 57 9.63 11.38 -8.44
CA VAL A 57 9.62 10.71 -7.15
C VAL A 57 10.94 10.91 -6.47
N TYR A 58 10.92 11.18 -5.17
CA TYR A 58 12.09 11.53 -4.38
C TYR A 58 12.12 10.81 -3.04
N ALA A 59 13.33 10.69 -2.48
CA ALA A 59 13.57 10.19 -1.14
C ALA A 59 14.15 11.27 -0.24
N LEU A 60 13.76 11.25 1.03
CA LEU A 60 14.43 11.95 2.12
C LEU A 60 15.25 10.94 2.90
N ILE A 61 16.54 11.27 3.10
CA ILE A 61 17.52 10.40 3.75
C ILE A 61 18.02 11.05 5.03
N ASP A 62 18.07 10.26 6.10
CA ASP A 62 18.68 10.65 7.34
C ASP A 62 20.22 10.55 7.21
N PRO A 63 20.97 11.67 7.30
CA PRO A 63 22.42 11.66 7.12
C PRO A 63 23.18 11.02 8.29
N ARG A 64 22.47 10.62 9.35
CA ARG A 64 23.08 9.99 10.54
C ARG A 64 23.35 8.51 10.33
N ASP A 65 22.51 7.86 9.55
CA ASP A 65 22.56 6.41 9.30
C ASP A 65 22.30 6.01 7.85
N ASN A 66 22.15 7.00 6.96
CA ASN A 66 21.90 6.85 5.53
C ASN A 66 20.60 6.09 5.18
N ARG A 67 19.63 6.10 6.10
CA ARG A 67 18.33 5.47 5.86
C ARG A 67 17.36 6.40 5.16
N ILE A 68 16.64 5.84 4.19
CA ILE A 68 15.45 6.47 3.63
C ILE A 68 14.37 6.45 4.71
N PHE A 69 13.87 7.63 5.10
CA PHE A 69 12.77 7.74 6.05
C PHE A 69 11.47 8.24 5.42
N TYR A 70 11.52 8.73 4.17
CA TYR A 70 10.34 9.20 3.46
C TYR A 70 10.52 9.07 1.95
N ILE A 71 9.46 8.61 1.28
CA ILE A 71 9.30 8.62 -0.18
C ILE A 71 8.15 9.57 -0.50
N GLY A 72 8.28 10.36 -1.58
CA GLY A 72 7.21 11.24 -2.02
C GLY A 72 7.26 11.56 -3.49
N LYS A 73 6.10 11.89 -4.08
CA LYS A 73 6.05 12.49 -5.40
C LYS A 73 6.11 14.02 -5.31
N GLY A 74 6.66 14.64 -6.34
CA GLY A 74 6.79 16.09 -6.42
C GLY A 74 6.72 16.65 -7.83
N LYS A 75 6.52 17.97 -7.88
CA LYS A 75 6.66 18.81 -9.06
C LYS A 75 7.31 20.13 -8.63
N GLY A 76 8.10 20.74 -9.50
CA GLY A 76 8.79 22.00 -9.18
C GLY A 76 9.70 21.84 -7.96
N ASN A 77 9.59 22.75 -7.00
CA ASN A 77 10.46 22.81 -5.80
C ASN A 77 9.91 22.01 -4.59
N ARG A 78 8.99 21.07 -4.80
CA ARG A 78 8.33 20.31 -3.72
C ARG A 78 9.31 19.61 -2.77
N ILE A 79 10.40 19.04 -3.28
CA ILE A 79 11.40 18.35 -2.45
C ILE A 79 12.04 19.24 -1.40
N PHE A 80 12.22 20.54 -1.67
CA PHE A 80 12.81 21.51 -0.73
C PHE A 80 11.82 22.04 0.30
N GLN A 81 10.50 21.84 0.09
CA GLN A 81 9.46 22.39 0.95
C GLN A 81 9.46 21.75 2.35
N HIS A 82 9.86 20.48 2.46
CA HIS A 82 9.82 19.75 3.73
C HIS A 82 10.66 20.34 4.84
N ALA A 83 11.84 20.88 4.51
CA ALA A 83 12.70 21.54 5.51
C ALA A 83 12.06 22.84 6.03
N LYS A 84 11.36 23.58 5.14
CA LYS A 84 10.61 24.79 5.52
C LYS A 84 9.40 24.41 6.37
N ASP A 85 8.60 23.44 5.92
CA ASP A 85 7.43 22.95 6.66
C ASP A 85 7.81 22.51 8.09
N ALA A 86 8.98 21.89 8.27
CA ALA A 86 9.45 21.44 9.58
C ALA A 86 9.80 22.59 10.54
N LEU A 87 10.22 23.74 10.00
CA LEU A 87 10.55 24.93 10.79
C LEU A 87 9.31 25.79 11.07
N ASP A 88 8.43 25.92 10.08
CA ASP A 88 7.31 26.88 10.11
C ASP A 88 6.03 26.28 10.71
N ASN A 89 5.88 24.96 10.72
CA ASN A 89 4.64 24.28 11.07
C ASN A 89 4.70 23.64 12.46
N LYS A 90 3.63 23.84 13.25
CA LYS A 90 3.45 23.18 14.54
C LYS A 90 2.85 21.76 14.40
N ASP A 91 2.54 21.32 13.17
CA ASP A 91 1.98 20.01 12.92
C ASP A 91 2.93 18.90 13.37
N GLN A 92 2.37 17.93 14.08
CA GLN A 92 3.09 16.76 14.54
C GLN A 92 2.93 15.65 13.49
N SER A 93 4.03 15.29 12.85
CA SER A 93 4.11 14.07 12.03
C SER A 93 5.51 13.47 12.19
N LEU A 94 5.59 12.15 12.13
CA LEU A 94 6.86 11.43 12.25
C LEU A 94 7.92 11.97 11.28
N LYS A 95 7.53 12.32 10.05
CA LYS A 95 8.41 12.93 9.05
C LYS A 95 8.99 14.25 9.55
N LEU A 96 8.16 15.17 10.04
CA LEU A 96 8.62 16.48 10.51
C LEU A 96 9.47 16.36 11.78
N ASP A 97 9.17 15.41 12.64
CA ASP A 97 9.96 15.16 13.87
C ASP A 97 11.35 14.62 13.54
N ILE A 98 11.49 13.73 12.55
CA ILE A 98 12.79 13.28 12.05
C ILE A 98 13.57 14.46 11.47
N ILE A 99 12.97 15.29 10.61
CA ILE A 99 13.62 16.45 10.01
C ILE A 99 14.10 17.42 11.11
N ARG A 100 13.23 17.74 12.07
CA ARG A 100 13.60 18.62 13.22
C ARG A 100 14.76 18.05 14.02
N SER A 101 14.79 16.75 14.24
CA SER A 101 15.88 16.07 14.94
C SER A 101 17.22 16.23 14.20
N ILE A 102 17.22 16.01 12.87
CA ILE A 102 18.39 16.16 12.01
C ILE A 102 18.92 17.62 12.07
N LEU A 103 18.00 18.59 11.94
CA LEU A 103 18.36 20.02 11.96
C LEU A 103 18.91 20.47 13.33
N ARG A 104 18.38 19.95 14.47
CA ARG A 104 18.93 20.25 15.82
C ARG A 104 20.36 19.76 15.98
N GLU A 105 20.78 18.73 15.28
CA GLU A 105 22.16 18.24 15.26
C GLU A 105 23.07 19.02 14.30
N GLY A 106 22.56 20.10 13.67
CA GLY A 106 23.32 20.92 12.71
C GLY A 106 23.54 20.21 11.36
N LYS A 107 22.80 19.12 11.09
CA LYS A 107 22.87 18.36 9.84
C LYS A 107 21.74 18.77 8.89
N GLN A 108 21.86 18.40 7.63
CA GLN A 108 20.83 18.62 6.62
C GLN A 108 20.28 17.28 6.12
N VAL A 109 18.99 17.26 5.79
CA VAL A 109 18.33 16.09 5.20
C VAL A 109 18.92 15.81 3.82
N GLY A 110 19.25 14.57 3.54
CA GLY A 110 19.64 14.11 2.21
C GLY A 110 18.43 14.14 1.27
N LEU A 111 18.57 14.83 0.13
CA LEU A 111 17.52 15.01 -0.88
C LEU A 111 17.90 14.29 -2.16
N TYR A 112 17.14 13.27 -2.56
CA TYR A 112 17.42 12.47 -3.75
C TYR A 112 16.23 12.39 -4.67
N ILE A 113 16.42 12.66 -5.96
CA ILE A 113 15.45 12.35 -7.01
C ILE A 113 15.68 10.91 -7.45
N LEU A 114 14.68 10.05 -7.22
CA LEU A 114 14.74 8.63 -7.58
C LEU A 114 14.35 8.37 -9.04
N ARG A 115 13.36 9.13 -9.52
CA ARG A 115 12.91 9.09 -10.90
C ARG A 115 12.29 10.43 -11.27
N HIS A 116 12.55 10.91 -12.49
CA HIS A 116 12.02 12.19 -12.98
C HIS A 116 11.49 12.07 -14.42
N ASN A 117 10.99 13.17 -14.97
CA ASN A 117 10.36 13.27 -16.29
C ASN A 117 9.17 12.30 -16.40
N LEU A 118 8.31 12.32 -15.39
CA LEU A 118 7.13 11.47 -15.28
C LEU A 118 5.86 12.26 -15.56
N THR A 119 4.81 11.55 -15.98
CA THR A 119 3.43 12.05 -15.83
C THR A 119 3.02 11.95 -14.35
N GLU A 120 1.94 12.62 -13.96
CA GLU A 120 1.46 12.56 -12.59
C GLU A 120 1.06 11.12 -12.19
N ASP A 121 0.32 10.43 -13.04
CA ASP A 121 -0.14 9.06 -12.82
C ASP A 121 1.04 8.09 -12.69
N THR A 122 2.05 8.22 -13.56
CA THR A 122 3.26 7.39 -13.45
C THR A 122 4.03 7.67 -12.17
N ALA A 123 4.10 8.93 -11.73
CA ALA A 123 4.75 9.27 -10.47
C ALA A 123 4.03 8.65 -9.26
N TYR A 124 2.69 8.58 -9.29
CA TYR A 124 1.92 7.86 -8.26
C TYR A 124 2.25 6.38 -8.22
N VAL A 125 2.32 5.72 -9.36
CA VAL A 125 2.66 4.29 -9.44
C VAL A 125 4.06 4.03 -8.89
N VAL A 126 5.06 4.82 -9.32
CA VAL A 126 6.45 4.67 -8.85
C VAL A 126 6.56 4.93 -7.36
N GLU A 127 5.93 5.98 -6.84
CA GLU A 127 5.88 6.28 -5.40
C GLU A 127 5.28 5.10 -4.62
N SER A 128 4.14 4.57 -5.07
CA SER A 128 3.45 3.45 -4.41
C SER A 128 4.31 2.21 -4.34
N VAL A 129 4.94 1.80 -5.43
CA VAL A 129 5.81 0.61 -5.47
C VAL A 129 6.98 0.77 -4.51
N LEU A 130 7.59 1.95 -4.42
CA LEU A 130 8.71 2.20 -3.51
C LEU A 130 8.27 2.20 -2.04
N ILE A 131 7.12 2.81 -1.72
CA ILE A 131 6.56 2.77 -0.37
C ILE A 131 6.26 1.32 0.01
N ASP A 132 5.55 0.58 -0.84
CA ASP A 132 5.18 -0.81 -0.59
C ASP A 132 6.43 -1.67 -0.38
N LEU A 133 7.44 -1.56 -1.25
CA LEU A 133 8.69 -2.32 -1.13
C LEU A 133 9.41 -2.05 0.19
N LEU A 134 9.48 -0.78 0.61
CA LEU A 134 10.20 -0.37 1.83
C LEU A 134 9.41 -0.61 3.11
N THR A 135 8.08 -0.76 3.04
CA THR A 135 7.22 -1.01 4.21
C THR A 135 6.75 -2.46 4.31
N TYR A 136 6.95 -3.29 3.28
CA TYR A 136 6.47 -4.67 3.27
C TYR A 136 7.21 -5.51 4.32
N SER A 137 6.48 -5.97 5.34
CA SER A 137 7.05 -6.58 6.54
C SER A 137 7.82 -7.89 6.30
N LYS A 138 7.52 -8.61 5.20
CA LYS A 138 8.30 -9.80 4.81
C LYS A 138 9.71 -9.45 4.33
N PHE A 139 9.93 -8.24 3.77
CA PHE A 139 11.21 -7.80 3.21
C PHE A 139 11.97 -6.89 4.16
N ASN A 140 11.26 -5.99 4.86
CA ASN A 140 11.83 -4.94 5.70
C ASN A 140 11.26 -4.96 7.11
N LYS A 141 11.88 -5.71 8.01
CA LYS A 141 11.44 -5.80 9.42
C LYS A 141 11.85 -4.59 10.26
N THR A 142 12.80 -3.79 9.82
CA THR A 142 13.46 -2.73 10.62
C THR A 142 13.38 -1.32 10.04
N ASN A 143 12.96 -1.16 8.79
CA ASN A 143 12.83 0.16 8.17
C ASN A 143 11.45 0.76 8.44
N ILE A 144 11.43 1.89 9.14
CA ILE A 144 10.21 2.66 9.37
C ILE A 144 10.24 3.86 8.44
N LEU A 145 9.44 3.82 7.36
CA LEU A 145 9.13 5.02 6.61
C LEU A 145 8.17 5.91 7.42
N ALA A 146 8.37 7.21 7.34
CA ALA A 146 7.45 8.20 7.91
C ALA A 146 6.25 8.51 6.97
N ASN A 147 6.00 7.65 5.99
CA ASN A 147 4.82 7.72 5.15
C ASN A 147 3.61 7.24 5.96
N ILE A 148 2.62 8.11 6.13
CA ILE A 148 1.40 7.81 6.91
C ILE A 148 0.43 6.95 6.08
N VAL A 149 0.49 7.05 4.76
CA VAL A 149 -0.42 6.37 3.83
C VAL A 149 0.36 5.30 3.09
N SER A 150 -0.19 4.10 3.06
CA SER A 150 0.27 3.00 2.21
C SER A 150 0.30 3.41 0.73
N GLY A 151 1.05 2.71 -0.08
CA GLY A 151 1.11 2.96 -1.53
C GLY A 151 -0.29 2.99 -2.16
N HIS A 152 -0.44 3.83 -3.18
CA HIS A 152 -1.70 3.97 -3.92
C HIS A 152 -2.09 2.63 -4.55
N HIS A 153 -3.33 2.16 -4.35
CA HIS A 153 -3.81 0.83 -4.79
C HIS A 153 -3.14 -0.39 -4.12
N GLN A 154 -2.52 -0.23 -2.96
CA GLN A 154 -1.83 -1.33 -2.27
C GLN A 154 -2.72 -2.57 -2.08
N TRP A 155 -4.00 -2.41 -1.84
CA TRP A 155 -4.94 -3.51 -1.58
C TRP A 155 -5.21 -4.40 -2.79
N ASP A 156 -5.26 -3.83 -4.00
CA ASP A 156 -5.55 -4.55 -5.24
C ASP A 156 -4.35 -4.72 -6.16
N GLU A 157 -3.43 -3.76 -6.18
CA GLU A 157 -2.28 -3.73 -7.08
C GLU A 157 -0.92 -3.81 -6.35
N GLY A 158 -0.91 -3.77 -5.01
CA GLY A 158 0.30 -3.83 -4.19
C GLY A 158 0.99 -5.19 -4.21
N ILE A 159 2.07 -5.29 -3.45
CA ILE A 159 2.92 -6.49 -3.39
C ILE A 159 2.12 -7.72 -2.94
N LYS A 160 2.15 -8.77 -3.75
CA LYS A 160 1.57 -10.09 -3.51
C LYS A 160 2.54 -11.17 -3.98
N ASP A 161 2.50 -12.33 -3.38
CA ASP A 161 3.22 -13.48 -3.92
C ASP A 161 2.48 -14.07 -5.15
N VAL A 162 3.17 -14.95 -5.87
CA VAL A 162 2.64 -15.47 -7.14
C VAL A 162 1.40 -16.33 -6.95
N ASP A 163 1.30 -17.06 -5.84
CA ASP A 163 0.14 -17.91 -5.54
C ASP A 163 -1.07 -17.05 -5.19
N GLU A 164 -0.86 -15.94 -4.48
CA GLU A 164 -1.90 -14.96 -4.19
C GLU A 164 -2.40 -14.29 -5.47
N ILE A 165 -1.51 -13.91 -6.39
CA ILE A 165 -1.87 -13.34 -7.69
C ILE A 165 -2.71 -14.33 -8.51
N ASP A 166 -2.26 -15.60 -8.59
CA ASP A 166 -3.00 -16.62 -9.32
C ASP A 166 -4.40 -16.84 -8.71
N SER A 167 -4.49 -16.95 -7.39
CA SER A 167 -5.77 -17.11 -6.69
C SER A 167 -6.74 -15.93 -6.88
N ILE A 168 -6.21 -14.73 -7.17
CA ILE A 168 -7.00 -13.52 -7.42
C ILE A 168 -7.56 -13.51 -8.86
N TYR A 169 -6.72 -13.82 -9.85
CA TYR A 169 -7.04 -13.63 -11.25
C TYR A 169 -7.55 -14.93 -11.94
N ASN A 170 -7.19 -16.09 -11.41
CA ASN A 170 -7.66 -17.40 -11.85
C ASN A 170 -8.73 -17.94 -10.88
N CYS A 171 -9.58 -17.08 -10.32
CA CYS A 171 -10.56 -17.47 -9.33
C CYS A 171 -11.72 -18.28 -9.95
N MET A 172 -11.99 -19.42 -9.34
CA MET A 172 -13.16 -20.23 -9.68
C MET A 172 -14.46 -19.57 -9.19
N LYS A 173 -15.58 -19.91 -9.85
CA LYS A 173 -16.91 -19.52 -9.38
C LYS A 173 -17.16 -19.99 -7.96
N ILE A 174 -17.92 -19.19 -7.20
CA ILE A 174 -18.28 -19.56 -5.83
C ILE A 174 -19.22 -20.76 -5.84
N GLU A 175 -18.90 -21.76 -5.03
CA GLU A 175 -19.80 -22.87 -4.75
C GLU A 175 -20.37 -22.70 -3.35
N VAL A 176 -21.68 -22.39 -3.27
CA VAL A 176 -22.36 -22.15 -1.99
C VAL A 176 -22.75 -23.46 -1.36
N ASN A 177 -22.32 -23.71 -0.13
CA ASN A 177 -22.74 -24.88 0.65
C ASN A 177 -24.24 -24.76 0.99
N GLN A 178 -24.99 -25.87 0.87
CA GLN A 178 -26.44 -25.90 1.12
C GLN A 178 -26.86 -25.44 2.54
N ARG A 179 -25.95 -25.51 3.51
CA ARG A 179 -26.22 -25.12 4.92
C ARG A 179 -25.81 -23.68 5.22
N ASP A 180 -25.22 -22.98 4.28
CA ASP A 180 -24.70 -21.65 4.52
C ASP A 180 -25.60 -20.58 3.90
N THR A 181 -25.89 -19.56 4.68
CA THR A 181 -26.51 -18.33 4.20
C THR A 181 -25.44 -17.24 4.19
N LEU A 182 -25.19 -16.70 3.00
CA LEU A 182 -24.15 -15.72 2.75
C LEU A 182 -24.76 -14.34 2.53
N LEU A 183 -24.13 -13.32 3.07
CA LEU A 183 -24.37 -11.94 2.72
C LEU A 183 -23.17 -11.39 1.96
N LEU A 184 -23.31 -11.16 0.67
CA LEU A 184 -22.34 -10.41 -0.11
C LEU A 184 -22.51 -8.91 0.18
N VAL A 185 -21.41 -8.22 0.40
CA VAL A 185 -21.37 -6.77 0.61
C VAL A 185 -20.36 -6.15 -0.36
N SER A 186 -20.77 -5.07 -1.04
CA SER A 186 -19.94 -4.42 -2.04
C SER A 186 -18.90 -3.51 -1.39
N LEU A 187 -17.62 -3.80 -1.61
CA LEU A 187 -16.48 -3.00 -1.16
C LEU A 187 -16.01 -1.98 -2.21
N ASN A 188 -16.72 -1.80 -3.32
CA ASN A 188 -16.28 -0.93 -4.43
C ASN A 188 -16.06 0.54 -4.03
N LYS A 189 -16.66 1.01 -2.92
CA LYS A 189 -16.49 2.36 -2.38
C LYS A 189 -15.49 2.46 -1.23
N SER A 190 -15.18 1.33 -0.57
CA SER A 190 -14.37 1.27 0.66
C SER A 190 -13.08 0.47 0.50
N PHE A 191 -12.94 -0.32 -0.54
CA PHE A 191 -11.76 -1.17 -0.76
C PHE A 191 -10.51 -0.33 -1.02
N ASP A 192 -10.60 0.62 -1.93
CA ASP A 192 -9.51 1.58 -2.21
C ASP A 192 -9.55 2.72 -1.18
N GLN A 193 -8.74 2.59 -0.12
CA GLN A 193 -8.70 3.55 0.98
C GLN A 193 -8.24 4.95 0.56
N ALA A 194 -7.45 5.07 -0.51
CA ALA A 194 -7.01 6.36 -1.03
C ALA A 194 -8.17 7.16 -1.66
N LYS A 195 -9.15 6.45 -2.23
CA LYS A 195 -10.34 7.04 -2.86
C LYS A 195 -11.55 7.09 -1.93
N ALA A 196 -11.56 6.27 -0.87
CA ALA A 196 -12.65 6.25 0.08
C ALA A 196 -12.71 7.55 0.89
N ASN A 197 -13.91 8.08 1.10
CA ASN A 197 -14.14 9.27 1.90
C ASN A 197 -15.32 9.08 2.85
N GLY A 198 -15.39 9.92 3.89
CA GLY A 198 -16.45 9.88 4.90
C GLY A 198 -16.69 8.47 5.43
N VAL A 199 -17.95 8.06 5.47
CA VAL A 199 -18.40 6.76 6.00
C VAL A 199 -17.85 5.53 5.26
N TYR A 200 -17.23 5.70 4.10
CA TYR A 200 -16.60 4.59 3.36
C TYR A 200 -15.12 4.40 3.72
N ARG A 201 -14.51 5.36 4.41
CA ARG A 201 -13.12 5.24 4.86
C ARG A 201 -13.04 4.24 6.01
N ARG A 202 -12.16 3.24 5.90
CA ARG A 202 -11.94 2.18 6.88
C ARG A 202 -10.44 1.94 7.05
N ILE A 203 -10.04 1.44 8.21
CA ILE A 203 -8.63 1.16 8.49
C ILE A 203 -8.14 -0.11 7.81
N ASP A 204 -9.02 -1.08 7.58
CA ASP A 204 -8.69 -2.37 6.96
C ASP A 204 -9.92 -3.01 6.30
N ILE A 205 -9.71 -4.20 5.72
CA ILE A 205 -10.74 -4.96 5.01
C ILE A 205 -11.80 -5.54 5.96
N TYR A 206 -11.43 -5.86 7.20
CA TYR A 206 -12.40 -6.33 8.19
C TYR A 206 -13.40 -5.22 8.50
N GLU A 207 -12.93 -4.03 8.82
CA GLU A 207 -13.77 -2.86 9.06
C GLU A 207 -14.62 -2.47 7.83
N ALA A 208 -14.06 -2.60 6.62
CA ALA A 208 -14.80 -2.34 5.38
C ALA A 208 -15.92 -3.38 5.15
N THR A 209 -15.71 -4.63 5.56
CA THR A 209 -16.67 -5.72 5.35
C THR A 209 -17.78 -5.74 6.39
N ARG A 210 -17.51 -5.40 7.65
CA ARG A 210 -18.47 -5.54 8.74
C ARG A 210 -19.42 -4.34 8.94
N LYS A 211 -19.12 -3.14 8.42
CA LYS A 211 -19.85 -1.85 8.66
C LYS A 211 -20.29 -1.22 7.36
N TYR A 212 -21.27 -0.50 7.34
CA TYR A 212 -22.57 -0.20 7.98
C TYR A 212 -23.64 -0.61 6.97
N TRP A 213 -24.21 -1.78 7.11
CA TRP A 213 -25.03 -2.36 6.06
C TRP A 213 -26.51 -2.11 6.26
N LYS A 214 -27.22 -1.66 5.20
CA LYS A 214 -28.68 -1.54 5.22
C LYS A 214 -29.28 -2.88 4.87
N ILE A 215 -29.77 -3.57 5.89
CA ILE A 215 -30.40 -4.90 5.78
C ILE A 215 -31.67 -4.95 6.63
N GLY A 216 -32.49 -5.99 6.45
CA GLY A 216 -33.68 -6.21 7.26
C GLY A 216 -33.33 -6.59 8.70
N LYS A 217 -34.14 -6.14 9.68
CA LYS A 217 -33.88 -6.37 11.12
C LYS A 217 -33.76 -7.85 11.53
N SER A 218 -34.45 -8.75 10.81
CA SER A 218 -34.39 -10.22 11.03
C SER A 218 -33.31 -10.92 10.22
N ALA A 219 -32.62 -10.22 9.31
CA ALA A 219 -31.66 -10.85 8.40
C ALA A 219 -30.40 -11.39 9.11
N PRO A 220 -29.80 -10.67 10.09
CA PRO A 220 -28.56 -11.15 10.73
C PRO A 220 -28.68 -12.54 11.35
N GLN A 221 -29.84 -12.88 11.92
CA GLN A 221 -30.09 -14.19 12.55
C GLN A 221 -29.95 -15.38 11.59
N LYS A 222 -30.08 -15.14 10.27
CA LYS A 222 -30.02 -16.16 9.23
C LYS A 222 -28.68 -16.21 8.51
N ILE A 223 -27.88 -15.15 8.63
CA ILE A 223 -26.59 -15.02 7.93
C ILE A 223 -25.51 -15.71 8.75
N LYS A 224 -24.79 -16.62 8.12
CA LYS A 224 -23.63 -17.27 8.73
C LYS A 224 -22.32 -16.53 8.39
N TYR A 225 -22.18 -16.11 7.14
CA TYR A 225 -20.98 -15.42 6.67
C TYR A 225 -21.31 -14.11 5.96
N VAL A 226 -20.51 -13.07 6.24
CA VAL A 226 -20.48 -11.84 5.44
C VAL A 226 -19.24 -11.87 4.55
N LEU A 227 -19.44 -11.71 3.26
CA LEU A 227 -18.41 -11.75 2.23
C LEU A 227 -18.21 -10.36 1.62
N GLY A 228 -17.04 -9.76 1.84
CA GLY A 228 -16.65 -8.51 1.22
C GLY A 228 -16.23 -8.73 -0.24
N VAL A 229 -16.95 -8.12 -1.18
CA VAL A 229 -16.76 -8.29 -2.62
C VAL A 229 -16.21 -7.02 -3.25
N TYR A 230 -15.10 -7.14 -3.96
CA TYR A 230 -14.52 -6.08 -4.76
C TYR A 230 -14.35 -6.55 -6.22
N LYS A 231 -14.92 -5.79 -7.16
CA LYS A 231 -14.89 -6.11 -8.61
C LYS A 231 -15.30 -7.55 -8.95
N GLY A 232 -16.32 -8.07 -8.25
CA GLY A 232 -16.88 -9.42 -8.51
C GLY A 232 -16.15 -10.58 -7.82
N VAL A 233 -15.09 -10.31 -7.05
CA VAL A 233 -14.32 -11.33 -6.32
C VAL A 233 -14.44 -11.13 -4.82
N VAL A 234 -14.60 -12.23 -4.07
CA VAL A 234 -14.62 -12.23 -2.61
C VAL A 234 -13.21 -11.95 -2.06
N ARG A 235 -13.06 -10.84 -1.33
CA ARG A 235 -11.78 -10.40 -0.75
C ARG A 235 -11.68 -10.58 0.77
N SER A 236 -12.80 -10.83 1.42
CA SER A 236 -12.85 -11.12 2.85
C SER A 236 -14.05 -11.97 3.17
N VAL A 237 -13.93 -12.80 4.20
CA VAL A 237 -15.00 -13.66 4.72
C VAL A 237 -15.01 -13.51 6.23
N ILE A 238 -16.15 -13.06 6.78
CA ILE A 238 -16.36 -12.96 8.23
C ILE A 238 -17.40 -13.98 8.65
N GLU A 239 -17.04 -14.88 9.56
CA GLU A 239 -17.98 -15.73 10.26
C GLU A 239 -18.59 -14.93 11.41
N ILE A 240 -19.93 -14.71 11.35
CA ILE A 240 -20.62 -13.82 12.28
C ILE A 240 -20.74 -14.49 13.65
N THR A 241 -20.43 -13.74 14.71
CA THR A 241 -20.67 -14.13 16.11
C THR A 241 -21.74 -13.27 16.76
N SER A 242 -21.84 -12.00 16.38
CA SER A 242 -22.85 -11.08 16.88
C SER A 242 -23.07 -9.92 15.91
N TRP A 243 -24.04 -9.06 16.19
CA TRP A 243 -24.32 -7.86 15.42
C TRP A 243 -24.98 -6.79 16.32
N GLU A 244 -24.83 -5.56 15.89
CA GLU A 244 -25.48 -4.41 16.51
C GLU A 244 -26.10 -3.48 15.46
N TRP A 245 -26.93 -2.56 15.91
CA TRP A 245 -27.57 -1.57 15.07
C TRP A 245 -27.19 -0.17 15.51
N THR A 246 -26.91 0.69 14.55
CA THR A 246 -26.57 2.10 14.78
C THR A 246 -27.22 3.00 13.73
N ASP A 247 -27.58 4.21 14.13
CA ASP A 247 -28.00 5.30 13.25
C ASP A 247 -26.89 6.34 13.02
N VAL A 248 -25.72 6.14 13.65
CA VAL A 248 -24.58 7.06 13.58
C VAL A 248 -23.30 6.29 13.25
N ALA A 249 -22.48 6.82 12.33
CA ALA A 249 -21.14 6.31 12.04
C ALA A 249 -20.10 6.86 13.02
N GLU A 250 -18.91 6.26 13.06
CA GLU A 250 -17.78 6.68 13.92
C GLU A 250 -17.33 8.12 13.69
N ASP A 251 -17.49 8.65 12.47
CA ASP A 251 -17.20 10.04 12.12
C ASP A 251 -18.34 11.02 12.48
N GLY A 252 -19.38 10.54 13.19
CA GLY A 252 -20.56 11.32 13.59
C GLY A 252 -21.61 11.48 12.49
N THR A 253 -21.44 10.89 11.32
CA THR A 253 -22.43 10.95 10.24
C THR A 253 -23.70 10.18 10.64
N LYS A 254 -24.86 10.87 10.63
CA LYS A 254 -26.17 10.24 10.89
C LYS A 254 -26.72 9.58 9.62
N PHE A 255 -27.21 8.36 9.79
CA PHE A 255 -27.90 7.63 8.73
C PHE A 255 -29.42 7.91 8.75
N LYS A 256 -30.03 7.90 7.57
CA LYS A 256 -31.52 8.02 7.44
C LYS A 256 -32.27 6.81 8.00
N SER A 257 -31.59 5.69 8.24
CA SER A 257 -32.15 4.46 8.82
C SER A 257 -31.02 3.68 9.46
N ASP A 258 -31.36 2.86 10.47
CA ASP A 258 -30.41 2.01 11.15
C ASP A 258 -29.57 1.17 10.18
N ARG A 259 -28.33 1.00 10.55
CA ARG A 259 -27.33 0.16 9.85
C ARG A 259 -26.90 -0.97 10.76
N CYS A 260 -26.67 -2.12 10.16
CA CYS A 260 -26.11 -3.26 10.84
C CYS A 260 -24.59 -3.19 10.82
N ILE A 261 -23.99 -3.49 11.96
CA ILE A 261 -22.57 -3.75 12.14
C ILE A 261 -22.47 -5.21 12.55
N PHE A 262 -21.61 -5.98 11.87
CA PHE A 262 -21.34 -7.37 12.24
C PHE A 262 -20.06 -7.47 13.07
N GLU A 263 -20.06 -8.37 14.05
CA GLU A 263 -18.88 -8.83 14.75
C GLU A 263 -18.63 -10.31 14.39
N GLY A 264 -17.37 -10.68 14.25
CA GLY A 264 -17.07 -12.05 13.91
C GLY A 264 -15.58 -12.30 13.67
N LYS A 265 -15.27 -13.51 13.22
CA LYS A 265 -13.92 -13.93 12.93
C LYS A 265 -13.65 -13.76 11.44
N LEU A 266 -12.59 -13.02 11.09
CA LEU A 266 -12.06 -12.97 9.73
C LEU A 266 -11.40 -14.32 9.40
N LEU A 267 -11.86 -14.96 8.32
CA LEU A 267 -11.37 -16.27 7.88
C LEU A 267 -10.42 -16.10 6.70
N ASN A 268 -9.13 -16.35 6.92
CA ASN A 268 -8.10 -16.25 5.87
C ASN A 268 -7.96 -17.53 5.02
N ASP A 269 -8.55 -18.63 5.48
CA ASP A 269 -8.53 -19.96 4.85
C ASP A 269 -9.91 -20.45 4.39
N SER A 270 -10.88 -19.54 4.28
CA SER A 270 -12.24 -19.89 3.84
C SER A 270 -12.27 -20.35 2.39
N THR A 271 -13.05 -21.40 2.13
CA THR A 271 -13.34 -21.88 0.75
C THR A 271 -14.07 -20.86 -0.12
N TYR A 272 -14.66 -19.82 0.49
CA TYR A 272 -15.30 -18.71 -0.21
C TYR A 272 -14.33 -17.58 -0.56
N LEU A 273 -13.15 -17.53 0.04
CA LEU A 273 -12.16 -16.47 -0.24
C LEU A 273 -11.62 -16.62 -1.67
N ASN A 274 -11.39 -15.50 -2.35
CA ASN A 274 -10.93 -15.41 -3.74
C ASN A 274 -11.80 -16.17 -4.74
N LYS A 275 -13.12 -16.24 -4.50
CA LYS A 275 -14.09 -16.82 -5.45
C LYS A 275 -14.79 -15.72 -6.24
N ASP A 276 -15.05 -16.01 -7.51
CA ASP A 276 -15.84 -15.17 -8.40
C ASP A 276 -17.34 -15.30 -8.07
N VAL A 277 -17.96 -14.16 -7.79
CA VAL A 277 -19.39 -14.03 -7.48
C VAL A 277 -20.15 -13.23 -8.53
N SER A 278 -19.62 -13.09 -9.73
CA SER A 278 -20.25 -12.32 -10.82
C SER A 278 -21.63 -12.85 -11.22
N ASP A 279 -21.95 -14.12 -10.94
CA ASP A 279 -23.28 -14.70 -11.14
C ASP A 279 -24.32 -14.20 -10.13
N TYR A 280 -23.89 -13.48 -9.09
CA TYR A 280 -24.73 -12.89 -8.05
C TYR A 280 -24.61 -11.36 -8.03
N PRO A 281 -25.00 -10.67 -9.12
CA PRO A 281 -24.81 -9.23 -9.22
C PRO A 281 -25.56 -8.48 -8.13
N PHE A 282 -24.99 -7.38 -7.67
CA PHE A 282 -25.69 -6.42 -6.82
C PHE A 282 -26.76 -5.72 -7.66
N GLY A 283 -27.97 -5.55 -7.09
CA GLY A 283 -29.04 -4.81 -7.75
C GLY A 283 -28.64 -3.33 -8.00
N SER A 284 -29.35 -2.64 -8.89
CA SER A 284 -29.12 -1.23 -9.20
C SER A 284 -29.12 -0.39 -7.92
N GLY A 285 -27.98 0.25 -7.60
CA GLY A 285 -27.79 0.99 -6.35
C GLY A 285 -27.71 0.14 -5.08
N GLY A 286 -27.78 -1.19 -5.19
CA GLY A 286 -27.67 -2.12 -4.06
C GLY A 286 -26.20 -2.35 -3.66
N ALA A 287 -25.94 -2.38 -2.36
CA ALA A 287 -24.62 -2.68 -1.80
C ALA A 287 -24.55 -4.05 -1.11
N VAL A 288 -25.68 -4.79 -1.09
CA VAL A 288 -25.77 -6.10 -0.44
C VAL A 288 -26.54 -7.10 -1.31
N ARG A 289 -26.17 -8.35 -1.22
CA ARG A 289 -26.83 -9.48 -1.90
C ARG A 289 -26.85 -10.71 -0.99
N TYR A 290 -28.02 -11.31 -0.80
CA TYR A 290 -28.15 -12.57 -0.06
C TYR A 290 -28.01 -13.75 -1.01
N ILE A 291 -27.32 -14.80 -0.55
CA ILE A 291 -27.24 -16.09 -1.24
C ILE A 291 -27.53 -17.20 -0.24
N SER A 292 -28.46 -18.06 -0.58
CA SER A 292 -28.76 -19.33 0.09
C SER A 292 -29.14 -20.35 -0.99
N LYS A 293 -28.73 -21.58 -0.81
CA LYS A 293 -29.23 -22.71 -1.61
C LYS A 293 -30.42 -23.40 -0.97
#